data_0996027f379b76a9fdcd135aadd28305
#
_entry.id   0996027f379b76a9fdcd135aadd28305
#
_cell.length_a   1.000
_cell.length_b   1.000
_cell.length_c   1.000
_cell.angle_alpha   90.00
_cell.angle_beta   90.00
_cell.angle_gamma   90.00
#
_symmetry.space_group_name_H-M   'P 1'
#
loop_
_entity.id
_entity.type
_entity.pdbx_description
1 polymer ?
#
loop_
_entity_poly.entity_id
_entity_poly.type
_entity_poly.pdbx_seq_one_letter_code
_entity_poly.pdbx_strand_id
1 'polypeptide(L)'
;MCGIPRNTYDLITGNDCVLLVIDVQERLIPVISEKEKVVENVIRLLKFAKIVDIPVVLTEQIKLGNTILDVQKEASDTKAIGKAHFNCFFCDEFVDKIKQIDRKTLVIAGVESHIC
;
A
#
# COMPACT_ATOMS: atom_id res chain seq x y z
N MET A 1 -2.46 -10.70 -16.92
CA MET A 1 -2.02 -11.25 -17.20
C MET A 1 -2.19 -11.70 -17.67
N CYS A 2 -2.38 -11.82 -17.98
CA CYS A 2 -2.29 -12.45 -18.28
C CYS A 2 -1.93 -13.20 -18.76
N GLY A 3 -2.05 -13.55 -19.02
CA GLY A 3 -1.75 -14.53 -19.54
C GLY A 3 -0.74 -15.04 -19.72
N ILE A 4 -0.14 -15.06 -19.40
CA ILE A 4 0.78 -15.47 -19.49
C ILE A 4 1.20 -16.31 -19.57
N PRO A 5 1.33 -16.40 -20.32
CA PRO A 5 1.41 -17.51 -20.53
C PRO A 5 2.49 -18.11 -20.13
N ARG A 6 3.28 -17.85 -19.94
CA ARG A 6 4.23 -18.54 -19.52
C ARG A 6 3.75 -19.53 -18.57
N ASN A 7 4.41 -19.84 -17.67
CA ASN A 7 4.06 -20.84 -16.69
C ASN A 7 2.80 -20.46 -15.95
N THR A 8 1.76 -21.22 -16.05
CA THR A 8 0.50 -20.95 -15.37
C THR A 8 0.64 -21.06 -13.86
N TYR A 9 1.73 -21.59 -13.37
CA TYR A 9 1.98 -21.77 -11.95
C TYR A 9 2.92 -20.73 -11.38
N ASP A 10 3.23 -19.70 -12.14
CA ASP A 10 4.05 -18.62 -11.63
C ASP A 10 3.35 -17.94 -10.48
N LEU A 11 4.02 -17.92 -9.34
CA LEU A 11 3.53 -17.28 -8.15
C LEU A 11 4.24 -15.96 -7.95
N ILE A 12 3.57 -15.06 -7.23
CA ILE A 12 4.17 -13.81 -6.81
C ILE A 12 5.33 -14.15 -5.88
N THR A 13 6.49 -13.57 -6.14
CA THR A 13 7.66 -13.75 -5.28
C THR A 13 7.98 -12.47 -4.53
N GLY A 14 8.52 -12.59 -3.33
CA GLY A 14 8.89 -11.44 -2.52
C GLY A 14 9.88 -10.54 -3.22
N ASN A 15 10.74 -11.08 -4.08
CA ASN A 15 11.75 -10.31 -4.78
C ASN A 15 11.19 -9.34 -5.80
N ASP A 16 9.95 -9.56 -6.27
CA ASP A 16 9.32 -8.74 -7.28
C ASP A 16 8.16 -7.91 -6.75
N CYS A 17 7.89 -7.95 -5.46
CA CYS A 17 6.72 -7.30 -4.87
C CYS A 17 7.03 -5.97 -4.21
N VAL A 18 6.06 -5.07 -4.27
CA VAL A 18 5.99 -3.85 -3.44
C VAL A 18 4.64 -3.89 -2.75
N LEU A 19 4.62 -3.64 -1.45
CA LEU A 19 3.36 -3.50 -0.72
C LEU A 19 2.96 -2.02 -0.73
N LEU A 20 1.81 -1.74 -1.31
CA LEU A 20 1.26 -0.39 -1.39
C LEU A 20 0.07 -0.31 -0.45
N VAL A 21 0.20 0.51 0.59
CA VAL A 21 -0.88 0.75 1.56
C VAL A 21 -1.49 2.11 1.26
N ILE A 22 -2.75 2.10 0.86
CA ILE A 22 -3.45 3.30 0.38
C ILE A 22 -4.38 3.85 1.43
N ASP A 23 -4.10 5.07 1.86
CA ASP A 23 -5.04 5.96 2.59
C ASP A 23 -5.67 5.36 3.85
N VAL A 24 -4.91 4.63 4.64
CA VAL A 24 -5.39 4.14 5.94
C VAL A 24 -5.20 5.26 6.97
N GLN A 25 -6.14 6.20 6.96
CA GLN A 25 -5.98 7.50 7.60
C GLN A 25 -7.03 7.78 8.66
N GLU A 26 -6.69 8.70 9.56
CA GLU A 26 -7.48 9.02 10.76
C GLU A 26 -8.92 9.41 10.48
N ARG A 27 -9.15 10.16 9.42
CA ARG A 27 -10.50 10.65 9.11
C ARG A 27 -11.31 9.72 8.22
N LEU A 28 -10.67 8.70 7.65
CA LEU A 28 -11.35 7.77 6.75
C LEU A 28 -11.75 6.47 7.46
N ILE A 29 -10.85 5.94 8.28
CA ILE A 29 -11.08 4.66 8.95
C ILE A 29 -12.36 4.61 9.78
N PRO A 30 -12.71 5.66 10.57
CA PRO A 30 -13.91 5.57 11.43
C PRO A 30 -15.22 5.34 10.70
N VAL A 31 -15.29 5.68 9.40
CA VAL A 31 -16.53 5.53 8.61
C VAL A 31 -16.55 4.24 7.80
N ILE A 32 -15.51 3.42 7.90
CA ILE A 32 -15.38 2.20 7.11
C ILE A 32 -16.03 1.03 7.85
N SER A 33 -16.84 0.25 7.12
CA SER A 33 -17.39 -0.99 7.63
C SER A 33 -16.27 -1.98 7.91
N GLU A 34 -16.37 -2.73 9.01
CA GLU A 34 -15.35 -3.71 9.41
C GLU A 34 -13.95 -3.12 9.55
N LYS A 35 -13.87 -1.89 10.04
CA LYS A 35 -12.60 -1.15 10.14
C LYS A 35 -11.52 -1.90 10.94
N GLU A 36 -11.91 -2.57 12.01
CA GLU A 36 -10.94 -3.33 12.82
C GLU A 36 -10.29 -4.43 12.01
N LYS A 37 -11.09 -5.12 11.19
CA LYS A 37 -10.58 -6.20 10.35
C LYS A 37 -9.64 -5.66 9.26
N VAL A 38 -9.98 -4.54 8.66
CA VAL A 38 -9.14 -3.90 7.65
C VAL A 38 -7.80 -3.50 8.25
N VAL A 39 -7.82 -2.82 9.38
CA VAL A 39 -6.60 -2.37 10.06
C VAL A 39 -5.75 -3.56 10.47
N GLU A 40 -6.36 -4.59 11.04
CA GLU A 40 -5.64 -5.80 11.47
C GLU A 40 -4.94 -6.46 10.30
N ASN A 41 -5.62 -6.58 9.17
CA ASN A 41 -5.04 -7.21 7.98
C ASN A 41 -3.92 -6.38 7.36
N VAL A 42 -4.05 -5.06 7.36
CA VAL A 42 -2.98 -4.17 6.91
C VAL A 42 -1.75 -4.34 7.79
N ILE A 43 -1.94 -4.40 9.11
CA ILE A 43 -0.83 -4.60 10.04
C ILE A 43 -0.15 -5.94 9.80
N ARG A 44 -0.92 -7.00 9.55
CA ARG A 44 -0.35 -8.32 9.23
C ARG A 44 0.49 -8.28 7.97
N LEU A 45 0.02 -7.61 6.93
CA LEU A 45 0.77 -7.46 5.70
C LEU A 45 2.06 -6.68 5.92
N LEU A 46 2.02 -5.62 6.72
CA LEU A 46 3.21 -4.84 7.03
C LEU A 46 4.24 -5.67 7.80
N LYS A 47 3.79 -6.46 8.76
CA LYS A 47 4.69 -7.34 9.50
C LYS A 47 5.33 -8.38 8.58
N PHE A 48 4.53 -8.96 7.69
CA PHE A 48 5.03 -9.94 6.73
C PHE A 48 6.06 -9.31 5.79
N ALA A 49 5.75 -8.11 5.28
CA ALA A 49 6.66 -7.41 4.39
C ALA A 49 8.01 -7.14 5.05
N LYS A 50 7.99 -6.82 6.34
CA LYS A 50 9.22 -6.59 7.10
C LYS A 50 10.04 -7.87 7.22
N ILE A 51 9.40 -9.01 7.47
CA ILE A 51 10.08 -10.30 7.63
C ILE A 51 10.75 -10.73 6.33
N VAL A 52 10.11 -10.52 5.19
CA VAL A 52 10.63 -10.99 3.89
C VAL A 52 11.24 -9.87 3.05
N ASP A 53 11.48 -8.71 3.63
CA ASP A 53 12.12 -7.56 2.98
C ASP A 53 11.41 -7.06 1.73
N ILE A 54 10.09 -6.99 1.79
CA ILE A 54 9.30 -6.37 0.74
C ILE A 54 9.22 -4.86 1.00
N PRO A 55 9.61 -4.01 0.03
CA PRO A 55 9.45 -2.56 0.19
C PRO A 55 8.00 -2.16 0.37
N VAL A 56 7.78 -1.15 1.19
CA VAL A 56 6.44 -0.64 1.51
C VAL A 56 6.33 0.81 1.06
N VAL A 57 5.21 1.14 0.43
CA VAL A 57 4.87 2.52 0.08
C VAL A 57 3.54 2.84 0.74
N LEU A 58 3.49 3.94 1.47
CA LEU A 58 2.27 4.44 2.10
C LEU A 58 1.81 5.69 1.37
N THR A 59 0.51 5.85 1.18
CA THR A 59 -0.05 7.09 0.64
C THR A 59 -0.99 7.73 1.65
N GLU A 60 -1.10 9.06 1.56
CA GLU A 60 -2.06 9.85 2.34
C GLU A 60 -2.75 10.83 1.42
N GLN A 61 -4.08 10.78 1.40
CA GLN A 61 -4.88 11.77 0.70
C GLN A 61 -4.91 13.04 1.55
N ILE A 62 -4.76 14.19 0.92
CA ILE A 62 -4.82 15.47 1.65
C ILE A 62 -6.18 15.63 2.33
N LYS A 63 -6.18 16.29 3.49
CA LYS A 63 -7.37 16.60 4.29
C LYS A 63 -8.00 15.40 5.01
N LEU A 64 -7.43 14.22 4.93
CA LEU A 64 -7.95 13.05 5.65
C LEU A 64 -7.15 12.69 6.90
N GLY A 65 -6.22 13.55 7.28
CA GLY A 65 -5.40 13.32 8.45
C GLY A 65 -4.21 12.44 8.15
N ASN A 66 -3.54 12.00 9.20
CA ASN A 66 -2.37 11.14 9.06
C ASN A 66 -2.76 9.68 8.94
N THR A 67 -1.83 8.84 8.48
CA THR A 67 -1.96 7.40 8.59
C THR A 67 -2.21 7.06 10.06
N ILE A 68 -3.11 6.13 10.33
CA ILE A 68 -3.45 5.79 11.72
C ILE A 68 -2.22 5.28 12.45
N LEU A 69 -2.19 5.53 13.75
CA LEU A 69 -0.99 5.30 14.56
C LEU A 69 -0.50 3.86 14.51
N ASP A 70 -1.40 2.90 14.61
CA ASP A 70 -1.04 1.48 14.62
C ASP A 70 -0.34 1.06 13.33
N VAL A 71 -0.81 1.57 12.20
CA VAL A 71 -0.21 1.31 10.89
C VAL A 71 1.14 2.03 10.78
N GLN A 72 1.18 3.28 11.21
CA GLN A 72 2.42 4.07 11.16
C GLN A 72 3.54 3.43 12.00
N LYS A 73 3.19 2.86 13.13
CA LYS A 73 4.18 2.17 13.98
C LYS A 73 4.78 0.95 13.28
N GLU A 74 3.96 0.17 12.58
CA GLU A 74 4.46 -0.99 11.85
C GLU A 74 5.30 -0.60 10.63
N ALA A 75 5.09 0.59 10.09
CA ALA A 75 5.81 1.10 8.93
C ALA A 75 6.67 2.30 9.31
N SER A 76 7.31 2.25 10.47
CA SER A 76 8.04 3.40 11.04
C SER A 76 9.17 3.90 10.14
N ASP A 77 9.73 3.03 9.30
CA ASP A 77 10.80 3.39 8.38
C ASP A 77 10.30 4.05 7.10
N THR A 78 8.98 4.12 6.94
CA THR A 78 8.37 4.56 5.69
C THR A 78 7.63 5.86 5.91
N LYS A 79 7.97 6.87 5.11
CA LYS A 79 7.26 8.13 5.12
C LYS A 79 6.12 8.07 4.11
N ALA A 80 4.93 8.46 4.54
CA ALA A 80 3.78 8.48 3.66
C ALA A 80 3.92 9.55 2.58
N ILE A 81 3.46 9.23 1.38
CA ILE A 81 3.44 10.16 0.26
C ILE A 81 2.07 10.82 0.20
N GLY A 82 2.05 12.13 0.34
CA GLY A 82 0.82 12.91 0.26
C GLY A 82 0.37 13.07 -1.19
N LYS A 83 -0.91 12.93 -1.44
CA LYS A 83 -1.45 13.11 -2.78
C LYS A 83 -2.76 13.88 -2.75
N ALA A 84 -3.00 14.67 -3.80
CA ALA A 84 -4.22 15.44 -3.97
C ALA A 84 -5.24 14.74 -4.87
N HIS A 85 -4.82 13.74 -5.63
CA HIS A 85 -5.67 13.00 -6.55
C HIS A 85 -5.98 11.62 -5.98
N PHE A 86 -7.14 11.07 -6.33
CA PHE A 86 -7.48 9.71 -5.95
C PHE A 86 -6.54 8.71 -6.60
N ASN A 87 -6.25 8.90 -7.88
CA ASN A 87 -5.33 8.01 -8.57
C ASN A 87 -3.89 8.35 -8.21
N CYS A 88 -3.21 7.40 -7.58
CA CYS A 88 -1.82 7.57 -7.16
C CYS A 88 -0.90 7.92 -8.32
N PHE A 89 -1.18 7.45 -9.52
CA PHE A 89 -0.33 7.69 -10.68
C PHE A 89 -0.41 9.12 -11.21
N PHE A 90 -1.30 9.94 -10.67
CA PHE A 90 -1.28 11.38 -10.94
C PHE A 90 -0.36 12.14 -9.98
N CYS A 91 0.27 11.45 -9.05
CA CYS A 91 1.20 12.04 -8.10
C CYS A 91 2.62 11.70 -8.53
N ASP A 92 3.40 12.71 -8.92
CA ASP A 92 4.75 12.49 -9.43
C ASP A 92 5.67 11.85 -8.41
N GLU A 93 5.55 12.23 -7.15
CA GLU A 93 6.36 11.65 -6.08
C GLU A 93 6.09 10.15 -5.93
N PHE A 94 4.84 9.74 -6.04
CA PHE A 94 4.46 8.33 -5.99
C PHE A 94 5.05 7.56 -7.18
N VAL A 95 4.88 8.10 -8.38
CA VAL A 95 5.40 7.45 -9.61
C VAL A 95 6.92 7.31 -9.53
N ASP A 96 7.61 8.36 -9.10
CA ASP A 96 9.06 8.32 -8.96
C ASP A 96 9.50 7.27 -7.95
N LYS A 97 8.78 7.15 -6.84
CA LYS A 97 9.08 6.15 -5.82
C LYS A 97 8.92 4.73 -6.36
N ILE A 98 7.84 4.47 -7.08
CA ILE A 98 7.59 3.16 -7.69
C ILE A 98 8.67 2.81 -8.71
N LYS A 99 9.05 3.77 -9.56
CA LYS A 99 10.12 3.56 -10.54
C LYS A 99 11.46 3.29 -9.86
N GLN A 100 11.74 3.98 -8.76
CA GLN A 100 12.97 3.81 -8.01
C GLN A 100 13.10 2.42 -7.40
N ILE A 101 12.00 1.88 -6.91
CA ILE A 101 11.96 0.53 -6.34
C ILE A 101 12.14 -0.52 -7.44
N ASP A 102 11.60 -0.27 -8.63
CA ASP A 102 11.77 -1.11 -9.83
C ASP A 102 11.40 -2.58 -9.60
N ARG A 103 10.20 -2.81 -9.10
CA ARG A 103 9.64 -4.16 -8.94
C ARG A 103 8.36 -4.28 -9.75
N LYS A 104 8.05 -5.48 -10.20
CA LYS A 104 6.99 -5.71 -11.20
C LYS A 104 5.60 -5.85 -10.62
N THR A 105 5.48 -6.24 -9.37
CA THR A 105 4.19 -6.58 -8.79
C THR A 105 3.84 -5.66 -7.63
N LEU A 106 2.66 -5.05 -7.69
CA LEU A 106 2.13 -4.25 -6.58
C LEU A 106 1.10 -5.08 -5.84
N VAL A 107 1.30 -5.25 -4.55
CA VAL A 107 0.29 -5.81 -3.66
C VAL A 107 -0.39 -4.62 -3.00
N ILE A 108 -1.66 -4.43 -3.30
CA ILE A 108 -2.39 -3.24 -2.88
C ILE A 108 -3.31 -3.58 -1.72
N ALA A 109 -3.20 -2.81 -0.66
CA ALA A 109 -4.08 -2.91 0.50
C ALA A 109 -4.48 -1.52 0.93
N GLY A 110 -5.60 -1.42 1.62
CA GLY A 110 -6.05 -0.14 2.16
C GLY A 110 -7.53 0.08 1.97
N VAL A 111 -7.90 1.35 2.09
CA VAL A 111 -9.29 1.76 2.10
C VAL A 111 -9.64 2.38 0.76
N GLU A 112 -10.79 1.94 0.20
CA GLU A 112 -11.29 2.41 -1.08
C GLU A 112 -10.25 2.30 -2.20
N SER A 113 -9.51 1.20 -2.20
CA SER A 113 -8.48 0.96 -3.19
C SER A 113 -9.03 0.94 -4.63
N HIS A 114 -10.32 0.64 -4.78
CA HIS A 114 -10.99 0.68 -6.09
C HIS A 114 -11.14 2.11 -6.64
N ILE A 115 -11.02 3.12 -5.78
CA ILE A 115 -11.08 4.52 -6.19
C ILE A 115 -9.66 5.10 -6.30
N CYS A 116 -8.85 4.80 -5.33
CA CYS A 116 -7.49 5.29 -5.24
C CYS A 116 -6.48 4.35 -5.87
#